data_2647f52ca095483cf86f2a28ce60ca74
#
_entry.id   2647f52ca095483cf86f2a28ce60ca74
#
_cell.length_a   1.000
_cell.length_b   1.000
_cell.length_c   1.000
_cell.angle_alpha   90.00
_cell.angle_beta   90.00
_cell.angle_gamma   90.00
#
_symmetry.space_group_name_H-M   'P 1'
#
loop_
_entity.id
_entity.type
_entity.pdbx_description
1 polymer ?
#
loop_
_entity_poly.entity_id
_entity_poly.type
_entity_poly.pdbx_seq_one_letter_code
_entity_poly.pdbx_strand_id
1 'polypeptide(L)'
;MIPLGKAVGIKLFADGALVVGLSEDGPCPARDCGLKEGDLILTMGDAKITSTEQVRQVLQDNGCEPLALTIRRGSRDLRVTAVPTQGTDGAWQLGAWIRDSMAGIGTLTYYDPATGSYGALGHGITDVDTAQLMPLACGSIMETTVKAVKKGAKGDPGELKGDFSVQRDVGTVSVNSDGGIFGTVADPDFLRAGTPVPVATARQVKTGPATILTTISNDDTAEYTVQIVRVFSGSQSTRNLLLKVTDQRLLDATGGIVQGM
;
A
#
# COMPACT_ATOMS: atom_id res chain seq x y z
N MET A 1 22.88 0.03 8.98
CA MET A 1 21.60 0.57 8.48
C MET A 1 21.56 2.07 8.65
N ILE A 2 20.98 2.79 7.71
CA ILE A 2 20.78 4.23 7.79
C ILE A 2 19.29 4.48 8.06
N PRO A 3 18.90 5.08 9.20
CA PRO A 3 17.52 5.48 9.43
C PRO A 3 17.17 6.67 8.52
N LEU A 4 15.95 6.70 7.98
CA LEU A 4 15.55 7.70 6.99
C LEU A 4 14.41 8.60 7.49
N GLY A 5 13.20 8.13 7.59
CA GLY A 5 12.03 8.98 7.84
C GLY A 5 11.61 9.84 6.63
N LYS A 6 12.09 9.50 5.43
CA LYS A 6 11.82 10.25 4.20
C LYS A 6 10.49 9.86 3.59
N ALA A 7 9.60 10.84 3.34
CA ALA A 7 8.37 10.62 2.62
C ALA A 7 8.63 10.27 1.16
N VAL A 8 7.89 9.29 0.65
CA VAL A 8 7.90 8.84 -0.75
C VAL A 8 6.49 8.56 -1.23
N GLY A 9 6.25 8.73 -2.53
CA GLY A 9 5.11 8.12 -3.19
C GLY A 9 5.38 6.63 -3.38
N ILE A 10 4.39 5.80 -3.10
CA ILE A 10 4.47 4.35 -3.33
C ILE A 10 3.36 4.00 -4.30
N LYS A 11 3.70 3.26 -5.36
CA LYS A 11 2.74 2.75 -6.33
C LYS A 11 2.91 1.26 -6.48
N LEU A 12 1.82 0.52 -6.33
CA LEU A 12 1.76 -0.93 -6.48
C LEU A 12 0.82 -1.29 -7.62
N PHE A 13 1.19 -2.33 -8.37
CA PHE A 13 0.35 -2.94 -9.40
C PHE A 13 0.12 -4.41 -9.06
N ALA A 14 -1.11 -4.86 -9.21
CA ALA A 14 -1.49 -6.26 -9.04
C ALA A 14 -1.20 -7.07 -10.31
N ASP A 15 -0.99 -8.38 -10.17
CA ASP A 15 -0.94 -9.31 -11.32
C ASP A 15 -2.36 -9.80 -11.67
N GLY A 16 -3.26 -8.84 -11.90
CA GLY A 16 -4.67 -9.09 -12.18
C GLY A 16 -5.55 -7.92 -11.77
N ALA A 17 -6.87 -8.09 -11.90
CA ALA A 17 -7.86 -7.14 -11.42
C ALA A 17 -8.50 -7.64 -10.11
N LEU A 18 -8.24 -6.94 -9.00
CA LEU A 18 -8.81 -7.25 -7.69
C LEU A 18 -10.27 -6.83 -7.64
N VAL A 19 -11.16 -7.74 -7.27
CA VAL A 19 -12.58 -7.45 -7.02
C VAL A 19 -12.69 -6.79 -5.66
N VAL A 20 -13.08 -5.52 -5.62
CA VAL A 20 -13.19 -4.73 -4.39
C VAL A 20 -14.64 -4.50 -3.95
N GLY A 21 -15.60 -4.88 -4.79
CA GLY A 21 -17.03 -4.80 -4.47
C GLY A 21 -17.89 -5.45 -5.56
N LEU A 22 -19.13 -5.77 -5.22
CA LEU A 22 -20.15 -6.28 -6.13
C LEU A 22 -21.38 -5.38 -6.08
N SER A 23 -21.97 -5.10 -7.26
CA SER A 23 -23.19 -4.28 -7.34
C SER A 23 -24.32 -4.89 -6.50
N GLU A 24 -24.93 -4.11 -5.65
CA GLU A 24 -26.08 -4.53 -4.85
C GLU A 24 -27.39 -4.41 -5.62
N ASP A 25 -27.45 -3.43 -6.53
CA ASP A 25 -28.62 -3.12 -7.32
C ASP A 25 -28.53 -3.67 -8.75
N GLY A 26 -29.60 -4.30 -9.23
CA GLY A 26 -29.73 -4.79 -10.58
C GLY A 26 -28.95 -6.09 -10.90
N PRO A 27 -28.80 -6.42 -12.20
CA PRO A 27 -28.08 -7.63 -12.63
C PRO A 27 -26.61 -7.57 -12.22
N CYS A 28 -26.13 -8.65 -11.62
CA CYS A 28 -24.73 -8.76 -11.19
C CYS A 28 -24.13 -10.11 -11.63
N PRO A 29 -23.71 -10.24 -12.90
CA PRO A 29 -23.08 -11.45 -13.42
C PRO A 29 -21.90 -11.96 -12.58
N ALA A 30 -21.17 -11.05 -11.94
CA ALA A 30 -20.08 -11.39 -11.03
C ALA A 30 -20.60 -12.17 -9.83
N ARG A 31 -21.68 -11.72 -9.20
CA ARG A 31 -22.31 -12.45 -8.08
C ARG A 31 -22.90 -13.79 -8.54
N ASP A 32 -23.57 -13.79 -9.68
CA ASP A 32 -24.26 -14.96 -10.21
C ASP A 32 -23.28 -16.10 -10.56
N CYS A 33 -22.07 -15.76 -11.05
CA CYS A 33 -21.01 -16.73 -11.31
C CYS A 33 -20.18 -17.10 -10.09
N GLY A 34 -20.45 -16.48 -8.92
CA GLY A 34 -19.79 -16.80 -7.65
C GLY A 34 -18.48 -16.06 -7.40
N LEU A 35 -18.22 -14.94 -8.09
CA LEU A 35 -17.17 -13.99 -7.72
C LEU A 35 -17.45 -13.40 -6.33
N LYS A 36 -16.40 -13.06 -5.63
CA LYS A 36 -16.43 -12.46 -4.28
C LYS A 36 -15.42 -11.32 -4.18
N GLU A 37 -15.67 -10.43 -3.26
CA GLU A 37 -14.68 -9.44 -2.83
C GLU A 37 -13.39 -10.14 -2.40
N GLY A 38 -12.25 -9.60 -2.81
CA GLY A 38 -10.94 -10.17 -2.60
C GLY A 38 -10.50 -11.21 -3.64
N ASP A 39 -11.34 -11.56 -4.63
CA ASP A 39 -10.91 -12.37 -5.76
C ASP A 39 -10.01 -11.54 -6.70
N LEU A 40 -8.93 -12.15 -7.17
CA LEU A 40 -8.07 -11.55 -8.19
C LEU A 40 -8.36 -12.20 -9.54
N ILE A 41 -8.89 -11.45 -10.49
CA ILE A 41 -9.15 -11.92 -11.87
C ILE A 41 -7.81 -11.96 -12.59
N LEU A 42 -7.38 -13.18 -12.98
CA LEU A 42 -6.11 -13.43 -13.67
C LEU A 42 -6.27 -13.51 -15.18
N THR A 43 -7.34 -14.14 -15.64
CA THR A 43 -7.64 -14.26 -17.08
C THR A 43 -9.14 -14.11 -17.34
N MET A 44 -9.48 -13.63 -18.53
CA MET A 44 -10.82 -13.57 -19.08
C MET A 44 -10.78 -14.15 -20.50
N GLY A 45 -11.45 -15.29 -20.73
CA GLY A 45 -11.19 -16.09 -21.91
C GLY A 45 -9.71 -16.47 -21.99
N ASP A 46 -9.10 -16.21 -23.15
CA ASP A 46 -7.67 -16.43 -23.39
C ASP A 46 -6.79 -15.22 -23.01
N ALA A 47 -7.40 -14.10 -22.66
CA ALA A 47 -6.68 -12.88 -22.34
C ALA A 47 -6.17 -12.89 -20.89
N LYS A 48 -4.85 -12.68 -20.70
CA LYS A 48 -4.28 -12.39 -19.37
C LYS A 48 -4.69 -10.98 -18.98
N ILE A 49 -5.18 -10.81 -17.76
CA ILE A 49 -5.60 -9.52 -17.21
C ILE A 49 -4.48 -8.96 -16.34
N THR A 50 -4.07 -7.72 -16.62
CA THR A 50 -3.10 -6.95 -15.84
C THR A 50 -3.57 -5.52 -15.57
N SER A 51 -4.72 -5.12 -16.13
CA SER A 51 -5.30 -3.80 -15.90
C SER A 51 -6.82 -3.82 -15.96
N THR A 52 -7.44 -2.84 -15.33
CA THR A 52 -8.90 -2.61 -15.39
C THR A 52 -9.35 -2.24 -16.80
N GLU A 53 -8.50 -1.59 -17.59
CA GLU A 53 -8.80 -1.25 -18.98
C GLU A 53 -8.91 -2.51 -19.85
N GLN A 54 -8.01 -3.50 -19.65
CA GLN A 54 -8.11 -4.79 -20.35
C GLN A 54 -9.42 -5.52 -20.02
N VAL A 55 -9.88 -5.47 -18.76
CA VAL A 55 -11.18 -6.06 -18.39
C VAL A 55 -12.30 -5.42 -19.19
N ARG A 56 -12.34 -4.09 -19.30
CA ARG A 56 -13.34 -3.37 -20.07
C ARG A 56 -13.29 -3.79 -21.55
N GLN A 57 -12.10 -3.82 -22.13
CA GLN A 57 -11.93 -4.19 -23.54
C GLN A 57 -12.44 -5.60 -23.81
N VAL A 58 -12.04 -6.58 -23.00
CA VAL A 58 -12.49 -7.99 -23.15
C VAL A 58 -14.02 -8.09 -23.03
N LEU A 59 -14.63 -7.37 -22.10
CA LEU A 59 -16.09 -7.37 -21.96
C LEU A 59 -16.80 -6.80 -23.19
N GLN A 60 -16.28 -5.69 -23.76
CA GLN A 60 -16.85 -5.09 -24.95
C GLN A 60 -16.72 -6.01 -26.18
N ASP A 61 -15.58 -6.68 -26.34
CA ASP A 61 -15.32 -7.58 -27.45
C ASP A 61 -16.15 -8.88 -27.33
N ASN A 62 -16.37 -9.39 -26.11
CA ASN A 62 -17.12 -10.60 -25.82
C ASN A 62 -18.65 -10.42 -25.94
N GLY A 63 -19.15 -9.23 -25.63
CA GLY A 63 -20.58 -8.96 -25.62
C GLY A 63 -21.33 -9.79 -24.57
N CYS A 64 -22.45 -10.39 -24.96
CA CYS A 64 -23.31 -11.20 -24.11
C CYS A 64 -22.93 -12.68 -24.03
N GLU A 65 -21.85 -13.11 -24.68
CA GLU A 65 -21.46 -14.51 -24.70
C GLU A 65 -20.90 -14.95 -23.32
N PRO A 66 -21.10 -16.22 -22.94
CA PRO A 66 -20.49 -16.76 -21.73
C PRO A 66 -18.96 -16.62 -21.74
N LEU A 67 -18.41 -16.01 -20.71
CA LEU A 67 -16.99 -15.70 -20.58
C LEU A 67 -16.37 -16.47 -19.41
N ALA A 68 -15.38 -17.31 -19.70
CA ALA A 68 -14.64 -18.04 -18.69
C ALA A 68 -13.64 -17.11 -18.00
N LEU A 69 -13.63 -17.10 -16.65
CA LEU A 69 -12.70 -16.35 -15.84
C LEU A 69 -11.84 -17.31 -15.03
N THR A 70 -10.53 -17.08 -14.99
CA THR A 70 -9.65 -17.68 -13.98
C THR A 70 -9.43 -16.64 -12.89
N ILE A 71 -9.75 -17.00 -11.68
CA ILE A 71 -9.60 -16.11 -10.51
C ILE A 71 -8.72 -16.78 -9.46
N ARG A 72 -8.03 -15.96 -8.67
CA ARG A 72 -7.34 -16.39 -7.46
C ARG A 72 -8.12 -15.97 -6.24
N ARG A 73 -8.49 -16.94 -5.40
CA ARG A 73 -9.15 -16.74 -4.10
C ARG A 73 -8.26 -17.30 -3.01
N GLY A 74 -7.65 -16.40 -2.24
CA GLY A 74 -6.58 -16.77 -1.31
C GLY A 74 -5.40 -17.39 -2.07
N SER A 75 -5.08 -18.66 -1.80
CA SER A 75 -3.99 -19.39 -2.45
C SER A 75 -4.46 -20.32 -3.59
N ARG A 76 -5.74 -20.29 -4.00
CA ARG A 76 -6.31 -21.24 -4.97
C ARG A 76 -6.79 -20.53 -6.22
N ASP A 77 -6.41 -21.06 -7.36
CA ASP A 77 -6.95 -20.64 -8.65
C ASP A 77 -8.25 -21.42 -8.94
N LEU A 78 -9.30 -20.70 -9.29
CA LEU A 78 -10.63 -21.24 -9.58
C LEU A 78 -11.07 -20.77 -10.96
N ARG A 79 -11.94 -21.57 -11.61
CA ARG A 79 -12.58 -21.17 -12.86
C ARG A 79 -14.07 -20.95 -12.61
N VAL A 80 -14.57 -19.84 -13.10
CA VAL A 80 -16.00 -19.49 -13.10
C VAL A 80 -16.39 -19.01 -14.49
N THR A 81 -17.68 -19.05 -14.82
CA THR A 81 -18.19 -18.55 -16.10
C THR A 81 -19.22 -17.48 -15.82
N ALA A 82 -18.97 -16.28 -16.31
CA ALA A 82 -19.88 -15.14 -16.21
C ALA A 82 -20.54 -14.88 -17.57
N VAL A 83 -21.78 -14.42 -17.56
CA VAL A 83 -22.48 -13.89 -18.75
C VAL A 83 -22.64 -12.40 -18.55
N PRO A 84 -21.85 -11.56 -19.24
CA PRO A 84 -21.93 -10.11 -19.06
C PRO A 84 -23.32 -9.57 -19.38
N THR A 85 -23.70 -8.48 -18.72
CA THR A 85 -24.96 -7.76 -18.99
C THR A 85 -24.66 -6.35 -19.45
N GLN A 86 -25.58 -5.75 -20.19
CA GLN A 86 -25.42 -4.40 -20.67
C GLN A 86 -25.90 -3.42 -19.59
N GLY A 87 -25.08 -2.43 -19.26
CA GLY A 87 -25.43 -1.34 -18.38
C GLY A 87 -26.34 -0.31 -19.05
N THR A 88 -26.79 0.67 -18.30
CA THR A 88 -27.64 1.77 -18.79
C THR A 88 -26.94 2.68 -19.80
N ASP A 89 -25.61 2.69 -19.78
CA ASP A 89 -24.73 3.38 -20.72
C ASP A 89 -24.43 2.58 -21.99
N GLY A 90 -24.97 1.37 -22.09
CA GLY A 90 -24.74 0.45 -23.22
C GLY A 90 -23.44 -0.35 -23.11
N ALA A 91 -22.63 -0.15 -22.09
CA ALA A 91 -21.38 -0.90 -21.88
C ALA A 91 -21.65 -2.29 -21.30
N TRP A 92 -20.89 -3.30 -21.76
CA TRP A 92 -20.91 -4.64 -21.18
C TRP A 92 -20.17 -4.67 -19.86
N GLN A 93 -20.79 -5.26 -18.85
CA GLN A 93 -20.28 -5.24 -17.47
C GLN A 93 -20.56 -6.54 -16.71
N LEU A 94 -19.79 -6.77 -15.64
CA LEU A 94 -19.97 -7.86 -14.69
C LEU A 94 -20.74 -7.45 -13.44
N GLY A 95 -20.91 -6.15 -13.18
CA GLY A 95 -21.45 -5.65 -11.93
C GLY A 95 -20.47 -5.79 -10.77
N ALA A 96 -19.16 -5.66 -11.04
CA ALA A 96 -18.10 -5.70 -10.05
C ALA A 96 -17.27 -4.42 -10.12
N TRP A 97 -16.89 -3.88 -8.97
CA TRP A 97 -15.83 -2.90 -8.87
C TRP A 97 -14.49 -3.60 -8.78
N ILE A 98 -13.55 -3.16 -9.59
CA ILE A 98 -12.25 -3.78 -9.72
C ILE A 98 -11.13 -2.75 -9.59
N ARG A 99 -9.98 -3.19 -9.09
CA ARG A 99 -8.77 -2.38 -8.89
C ARG A 99 -7.54 -3.16 -9.34
N ASP A 100 -6.66 -2.51 -10.09
CA ASP A 100 -5.40 -3.10 -10.57
C ASP A 100 -4.16 -2.45 -9.96
N SER A 101 -4.31 -1.29 -9.36
CA SER A 101 -3.20 -0.53 -8.78
C SER A 101 -3.62 0.29 -7.58
N MET A 102 -2.65 0.61 -6.73
CA MET A 102 -2.79 1.53 -5.62
C MET A 102 -1.61 2.48 -5.57
N ALA A 103 -1.86 3.73 -5.19
CA ALA A 103 -0.82 4.71 -4.94
C ALA A 103 -1.14 5.52 -3.68
N GLY A 104 -0.10 5.91 -2.95
CA GLY A 104 -0.23 6.70 -1.74
C GLY A 104 1.11 7.23 -1.24
N ILE A 105 1.08 8.03 -0.19
CA ILE A 105 2.29 8.49 0.51
C ILE A 105 2.65 7.49 1.58
N GLY A 106 3.94 7.17 1.66
CA GLY A 106 4.53 6.37 2.72
C GLY A 106 5.87 6.95 3.16
N THR A 107 6.49 6.32 4.13
CA THR A 107 7.77 6.75 4.67
C THR A 107 8.79 5.62 4.58
N LEU A 108 9.95 5.90 3.98
CA LEU A 108 11.11 5.04 4.04
C LEU A 108 11.64 5.01 5.47
N THR A 109 11.70 3.82 6.06
CA THR A 109 12.13 3.63 7.44
C THR A 109 13.64 3.54 7.55
N TYR A 110 14.25 2.76 6.66
CA TYR A 110 15.70 2.58 6.63
C TYR A 110 16.22 2.24 5.23
N TYR A 111 17.53 2.45 5.07
CA TYR A 111 18.30 2.05 3.90
C TYR A 111 19.53 1.28 4.32
N ASP A 112 19.83 0.22 3.59
CA ASP A 112 21.08 -0.54 3.73
C ASP A 112 22.01 -0.23 2.55
N PRO A 113 23.08 0.56 2.75
CA PRO A 113 23.98 0.94 1.67
C PRO A 113 24.83 -0.23 1.16
N ALA A 114 24.94 -1.34 1.90
CA ALA A 114 25.69 -2.51 1.46
C ALA A 114 24.95 -3.31 0.38
N THR A 115 23.60 -3.30 0.42
CA THR A 115 22.77 -4.07 -0.50
C THR A 115 21.92 -3.20 -1.43
N GLY A 116 21.82 -1.90 -1.17
CA GLY A 116 20.91 -1.00 -1.88
C GLY A 116 19.42 -1.19 -1.48
N SER A 117 19.16 -2.03 -0.48
CA SER A 117 17.81 -2.36 -0.05
C SER A 117 17.24 -1.33 0.91
N TYR A 118 15.92 -1.18 0.91
CA TYR A 118 15.19 -0.37 1.88
C TYR A 118 14.03 -1.13 2.51
N GLY A 119 13.59 -0.66 3.68
CA GLY A 119 12.31 -0.99 4.27
C GLY A 119 11.47 0.26 4.49
N ALA A 120 10.18 0.13 4.30
CA ALA A 120 9.22 1.23 4.45
C ALA A 120 7.97 0.80 5.21
N LEU A 121 7.31 1.75 5.84
CA LEU A 121 6.06 1.68 6.60
C LEU A 121 6.16 0.86 7.91
N GLY A 122 6.40 -0.41 7.90
CA GLY A 122 6.28 -1.31 9.06
C GLY A 122 4.94 -2.06 9.08
N HIS A 123 4.15 -1.94 8.02
CA HIS A 123 2.94 -2.68 7.71
C HIS A 123 2.77 -2.77 6.20
N GLY A 124 2.00 -3.73 5.73
CA GLY A 124 1.69 -3.85 4.31
C GLY A 124 0.70 -2.79 3.84
N ILE A 125 0.65 -2.60 2.53
CA ILE A 125 -0.40 -1.82 1.87
C ILE A 125 -1.57 -2.76 1.63
N THR A 126 -2.71 -2.43 2.23
CA THR A 126 -3.97 -3.17 2.11
C THR A 126 -4.97 -2.37 1.29
N ASP A 127 -5.80 -3.08 0.56
CA ASP A 127 -6.96 -2.48 -0.09
C ASP A 127 -7.97 -2.01 0.97
N VAL A 128 -8.48 -0.79 0.80
CA VAL A 128 -9.34 -0.13 1.81
C VAL A 128 -10.74 -0.73 1.87
N ASP A 129 -11.22 -1.33 0.78
CA ASP A 129 -12.57 -1.89 0.70
C ASP A 129 -12.61 -3.32 1.22
N THR A 130 -11.58 -4.12 0.88
CA THR A 130 -11.50 -5.54 1.27
C THR A 130 -10.68 -5.79 2.53
N ALA A 131 -9.90 -4.80 2.99
CA ALA A 131 -8.90 -4.92 4.06
C ALA A 131 -7.86 -6.04 3.83
N GLN A 132 -7.73 -6.54 2.60
CA GLN A 132 -6.75 -7.55 2.23
C GLN A 132 -5.45 -6.90 1.77
N LEU A 133 -4.34 -7.60 1.99
CA LEU A 133 -3.04 -7.18 1.48
C LEU A 133 -3.10 -7.07 -0.05
N MET A 134 -2.72 -5.89 -0.58
CA MET A 134 -2.72 -5.67 -2.03
C MET A 134 -1.78 -6.66 -2.72
N PRO A 135 -2.27 -7.46 -3.68
CA PRO A 135 -1.39 -8.32 -4.47
C PRO A 135 -0.33 -7.49 -5.20
N LEU A 136 0.90 -7.97 -5.23
CA LEU A 136 2.02 -7.26 -5.84
C LEU A 136 2.56 -8.05 -7.02
N ALA A 137 2.42 -7.49 -8.23
CA ALA A 137 3.17 -7.92 -9.41
C ALA A 137 4.47 -7.11 -9.55
N CYS A 138 4.34 -5.78 -9.44
CA CYS A 138 5.45 -4.85 -9.43
C CYS A 138 5.04 -3.58 -8.68
N GLY A 139 6.01 -2.77 -8.33
CA GLY A 139 5.77 -1.47 -7.72
C GLY A 139 7.00 -0.59 -7.76
N SER A 140 6.79 0.68 -7.53
CA SER A 140 7.85 1.68 -7.46
C SER A 140 7.67 2.62 -6.28
N ILE A 141 8.78 3.19 -5.84
CA ILE A 141 8.82 4.37 -4.98
C ILE A 141 9.19 5.58 -5.82
N MET A 142 8.52 6.70 -5.55
CA MET A 142 8.62 7.94 -6.31
C MET A 142 8.96 9.11 -5.39
N GLU A 143 9.61 10.11 -5.96
CA GLU A 143 9.83 11.38 -5.26
C GLU A 143 8.48 12.01 -4.89
N THR A 144 8.40 12.50 -3.65
CA THR A 144 7.18 13.12 -3.11
C THR A 144 7.49 14.42 -2.39
N THR A 145 6.49 15.30 -2.37
CA THR A 145 6.49 16.52 -1.58
C THR A 145 5.25 16.53 -0.68
N VAL A 146 5.45 16.60 0.62
CA VAL A 146 4.35 16.73 1.58
C VAL A 146 3.84 18.18 1.53
N LYS A 147 2.58 18.35 1.13
CA LYS A 147 1.92 19.66 0.96
C LYS A 147 1.11 20.08 2.17
N ALA A 148 0.51 19.10 2.83
CA ALA A 148 -0.36 19.34 3.98
C ALA A 148 -0.42 18.12 4.90
N VAL A 149 -0.84 18.34 6.13
CA VAL A 149 -1.17 17.30 7.09
C VAL A 149 -2.62 17.46 7.52
N LYS A 150 -3.44 16.44 7.34
CA LYS A 150 -4.70 16.30 8.07
C LYS A 150 -4.32 15.89 9.49
N LYS A 151 -4.57 16.77 10.47
CA LYS A 151 -4.23 16.45 11.87
C LYS A 151 -5.06 15.28 12.38
N GLY A 152 -4.41 14.40 13.12
CA GLY A 152 -5.06 13.34 13.85
C GLY A 152 -5.82 13.87 15.09
N ALA A 153 -6.93 13.21 15.39
CA ALA A 153 -7.70 13.40 16.62
C ALA A 153 -8.05 12.04 17.23
N LYS A 154 -8.55 12.04 18.47
CA LYS A 154 -8.96 10.77 19.11
C LYS A 154 -10.05 10.09 18.30
N GLY A 155 -9.75 8.90 17.75
CA GLY A 155 -10.68 8.12 16.95
C GLY A 155 -10.71 8.48 15.45
N ASP A 156 -9.99 9.52 15.03
CA ASP A 156 -9.82 9.92 13.63
C ASP A 156 -8.32 10.10 13.35
N PRO A 157 -7.65 9.08 12.80
CA PRO A 157 -6.24 9.19 12.45
C PRO A 157 -6.06 10.23 11.34
N GLY A 158 -5.05 11.08 11.49
CA GLY A 158 -4.68 12.03 10.45
C GLY A 158 -3.94 11.35 9.30
N GLU A 159 -3.58 12.14 8.28
CA GLU A 159 -2.83 11.66 7.12
C GLU A 159 -1.87 12.72 6.57
N LEU A 160 -0.78 12.28 5.97
CA LEU A 160 0.05 13.12 5.12
C LEU A 160 -0.60 13.27 3.76
N LYS A 161 -0.66 14.50 3.25
CA LYS A 161 -1.15 14.83 1.90
C LYS A 161 -0.05 15.48 1.11
N GLY A 162 0.10 15.08 -0.16
CA GLY A 162 1.12 15.66 -1.01
C GLY A 162 1.01 15.16 -2.44
N ASP A 163 1.92 15.68 -3.25
CA ASP A 163 2.06 15.32 -4.65
C ASP A 163 3.28 14.44 -4.80
N PHE A 164 3.19 13.43 -5.63
CA PHE A 164 4.34 12.62 -6.04
C PHE A 164 4.55 12.69 -7.55
N SER A 165 5.82 12.72 -7.92
CA SER A 165 6.21 12.77 -9.32
C SER A 165 6.05 11.39 -9.95
N VAL A 166 4.98 11.21 -10.73
CA VAL A 166 4.75 9.97 -11.50
C VAL A 166 5.78 9.76 -12.63
N GLN A 167 6.62 10.74 -12.88
CA GLN A 167 7.60 10.70 -13.97
C GLN A 167 8.98 10.18 -13.52
N ARG A 168 9.23 10.06 -12.21
CA ARG A 168 10.55 9.66 -11.69
C ARG A 168 10.40 8.60 -10.60
N ASP A 169 10.62 7.37 -10.99
CA ASP A 169 10.83 6.28 -10.04
C ASP A 169 12.24 6.40 -9.44
N VAL A 170 12.34 6.33 -8.12
CA VAL A 170 13.60 6.39 -7.37
C VAL A 170 14.00 5.03 -6.82
N GLY A 171 13.14 4.03 -6.98
CA GLY A 171 13.39 2.65 -6.61
C GLY A 171 12.21 1.75 -6.92
N THR A 172 12.40 0.45 -6.68
CA THR A 172 11.40 -0.60 -6.93
C THR A 172 10.84 -1.14 -5.63
N VAL A 173 9.59 -1.60 -5.66
CA VAL A 173 8.98 -2.40 -4.60
C VAL A 173 9.00 -3.87 -5.04
N SER A 174 9.62 -4.72 -4.25
CA SER A 174 9.73 -6.16 -4.51
C SER A 174 8.85 -7.00 -3.58
N VAL A 175 8.49 -6.47 -2.42
CA VAL A 175 7.68 -7.18 -1.42
C VAL A 175 6.68 -6.22 -0.79
N ASN A 176 5.41 -6.64 -0.75
CA ASN A 176 4.35 -6.10 0.10
C ASN A 176 3.92 -7.20 1.08
N SER A 177 4.17 -7.01 2.37
CA SER A 177 3.93 -8.01 3.41
C SER A 177 3.37 -7.36 4.67
N ASP A 178 2.86 -8.16 5.60
CA ASP A 178 2.37 -7.66 6.90
C ASP A 178 3.45 -6.90 7.69
N GLY A 179 4.72 -7.18 7.44
CA GLY A 179 5.86 -6.54 8.10
C GLY A 179 6.31 -5.23 7.46
N GLY A 180 5.79 -4.89 6.30
CA GLY A 180 6.17 -3.67 5.56
C GLY A 180 6.38 -3.87 4.07
N ILE A 181 6.85 -2.80 3.46
CA ILE A 181 7.24 -2.71 2.05
C ILE A 181 8.75 -2.81 1.97
N PHE A 182 9.25 -3.62 1.05
CA PHE A 182 10.69 -3.80 0.83
C PHE A 182 11.02 -3.73 -0.64
N GLY A 183 12.22 -3.25 -0.94
CA GLY A 183 12.67 -3.12 -2.32
C GLY A 183 14.09 -2.58 -2.42
N THR A 184 14.46 -2.06 -3.58
CA THR A 184 15.77 -1.50 -3.84
C THR A 184 15.68 -0.05 -4.32
N VAL A 185 16.64 0.77 -3.91
CA VAL A 185 16.78 2.16 -4.35
C VAL A 185 17.60 2.18 -5.62
N ALA A 186 17.08 2.85 -6.65
CA ALA A 186 17.77 3.04 -7.93
C ALA A 186 18.66 4.28 -7.91
N ASP A 187 18.29 5.31 -7.14
CA ASP A 187 18.98 6.57 -7.00
C ASP A 187 19.29 6.85 -5.52
N PRO A 188 20.43 6.38 -4.97
CA PRO A 188 20.78 6.61 -3.58
C PRO A 188 20.95 8.09 -3.19
N ASP A 189 21.32 8.96 -4.14
CA ASP A 189 21.50 10.38 -3.88
C ASP A 189 20.17 11.07 -3.54
N PHE A 190 19.06 10.53 -4.05
CA PHE A 190 17.71 10.97 -3.69
C PHE A 190 17.46 10.88 -2.19
N LEU A 191 18.01 9.87 -1.52
CA LEU A 191 17.74 9.62 -0.09
C LEU A 191 18.30 10.71 0.81
N ARG A 192 19.35 11.43 0.37
CA ARG A 192 20.14 12.35 1.23
C ARG A 192 20.48 11.70 2.57
N ALA A 193 20.89 10.42 2.47
CA ALA A 193 21.01 9.54 3.62
C ALA A 193 22.08 10.04 4.59
N GLY A 194 21.79 9.95 5.88
CA GLY A 194 22.71 10.25 6.96
C GLY A 194 23.78 9.15 7.13
N THR A 195 24.41 9.16 8.30
CA THR A 195 25.44 8.15 8.63
C THR A 195 24.81 6.84 9.08
N PRO A 196 25.44 5.69 8.76
CA PRO A 196 25.02 4.40 9.28
C PRO A 196 25.07 4.34 10.81
N VAL A 197 24.06 3.72 11.42
CA VAL A 197 24.00 3.46 12.85
C VAL A 197 23.90 1.95 13.12
N PRO A 198 24.37 1.46 14.28
CA PRO A 198 24.15 0.09 14.69
C PRO A 198 22.66 -0.22 14.84
N VAL A 199 22.27 -1.44 14.45
CA VAL A 199 20.89 -1.92 14.63
C VAL A 199 20.78 -2.66 15.96
N ALA A 200 19.87 -2.22 16.82
CA ALA A 200 19.58 -2.93 18.08
C ALA A 200 18.74 -4.19 17.80
N THR A 201 19.11 -5.29 18.42
CA THR A 201 18.25 -6.48 18.43
C THR A 201 17.03 -6.24 19.32
N ALA A 202 15.94 -7.01 19.12
CA ALA A 202 14.72 -6.91 19.92
C ALA A 202 14.98 -7.01 21.45
N ARG A 203 16.01 -7.76 21.86
CA ARG A 203 16.40 -7.91 23.27
C ARG A 203 17.11 -6.68 23.84
N GLN A 204 17.66 -5.83 23.01
CA GLN A 204 18.39 -4.62 23.40
C GLN A 204 17.47 -3.40 23.51
N VAL A 205 16.27 -3.47 22.92
CA VAL A 205 15.28 -2.39 22.99
C VAL A 205 14.74 -2.28 24.41
N LYS A 206 14.78 -1.07 24.98
CA LYS A 206 14.35 -0.77 26.34
C LYS A 206 13.37 0.40 26.33
N THR A 207 12.58 0.53 27.39
CA THR A 207 11.79 1.73 27.66
C THR A 207 12.71 2.90 27.94
N GLY A 208 12.33 4.09 27.53
CA GLY A 208 13.14 5.30 27.71
C GLY A 208 12.93 6.32 26.58
N PRO A 209 13.66 7.45 26.64
CA PRO A 209 13.64 8.46 25.59
C PRO A 209 14.24 7.88 24.30
N ALA A 210 13.66 8.30 23.17
CA ALA A 210 14.11 7.95 21.82
C ALA A 210 13.74 9.08 20.86
N THR A 211 14.21 8.98 19.63
CA THR A 211 13.86 9.90 18.56
C THR A 211 13.30 9.13 17.36
N ILE A 212 12.48 9.82 16.60
CA ILE A 212 12.00 9.36 15.28
C ILE A 212 12.38 10.39 14.22
N LEU A 213 12.64 9.91 13.02
CA LEU A 213 12.80 10.73 11.83
C LEU A 213 11.51 10.67 11.02
N THR A 214 11.02 11.81 10.55
CA THR A 214 9.84 11.86 9.67
C THR A 214 9.80 13.16 8.88
N THR A 215 9.16 13.10 7.71
CA THR A 215 8.89 14.25 6.84
C THR A 215 7.44 14.64 6.99
N ILE A 216 7.17 15.85 7.49
CA ILE A 216 5.79 16.36 7.68
C ILE A 216 5.51 17.62 6.85
N SER A 217 6.51 18.15 6.15
CA SER A 217 6.38 19.32 5.30
C SER A 217 7.44 19.28 4.21
N ASN A 218 7.05 19.60 3.00
CA ASN A 218 7.91 19.59 1.81
C ASN A 218 8.66 18.26 1.63
N ASP A 219 9.98 18.32 1.52
CA ASP A 219 10.92 17.21 1.46
C ASP A 219 11.87 17.20 2.66
N ASP A 220 11.52 17.94 3.73
CA ASP A 220 12.36 18.15 4.90
C ASP A 220 12.11 17.08 5.95
N THR A 221 13.05 16.15 6.10
CA THR A 221 13.04 15.18 7.19
C THR A 221 13.63 15.80 8.44
N ALA A 222 12.91 15.70 9.54
CA ALA A 222 13.34 16.20 10.84
C ALA A 222 13.28 15.14 11.93
N GLU A 223 14.05 15.36 12.99
CA GLU A 223 14.10 14.52 14.18
C GLU A 223 13.13 15.03 15.24
N TYR A 224 12.34 14.13 15.82
CA TYR A 224 11.36 14.41 16.86
C TYR A 224 11.52 13.46 18.02
N THR A 225 11.33 13.99 19.26
CA THR A 225 11.45 13.20 20.47
C THR A 225 10.21 12.38 20.75
N VAL A 226 10.43 11.14 21.18
CA VAL A 226 9.41 10.21 21.63
C VAL A 226 9.85 9.50 22.91
N GLN A 227 8.91 8.87 23.59
CA GLN A 227 9.16 8.00 24.74
C GLN A 227 8.73 6.58 24.37
N ILE A 228 9.65 5.61 24.46
CA ILE A 228 9.28 4.20 24.45
C ILE A 228 8.66 3.87 25.80
N VAL A 229 7.33 3.74 25.83
CA VAL A 229 6.55 3.52 27.06
C VAL A 229 6.57 2.05 27.44
N ARG A 230 6.47 1.16 26.43
CA ARG A 230 6.42 -0.29 26.65
C ARG A 230 7.03 -1.03 25.47
N VAL A 231 7.77 -2.09 25.80
CA VAL A 231 8.25 -3.10 24.84
C VAL A 231 7.42 -4.36 25.09
N PHE A 232 6.84 -4.91 24.05
CA PHE A 232 6.07 -6.16 24.12
C PHE A 232 6.99 -7.31 23.72
N SER A 233 7.20 -8.24 24.65
CA SER A 233 7.98 -9.45 24.41
C SER A 233 7.00 -10.63 24.30
N GLY A 234 6.92 -11.26 23.12
CA GLY A 234 6.10 -12.46 22.92
C GLY A 234 5.69 -12.65 21.46
N SER A 235 5.67 -13.88 20.99
CA SER A 235 5.32 -14.27 19.62
C SER A 235 3.85 -14.05 19.25
N GLN A 236 3.01 -13.72 20.20
CA GLN A 236 1.57 -13.51 20.02
C GLN A 236 1.16 -12.04 19.86
N SER A 237 2.09 -11.10 20.03
CA SER A 237 1.78 -9.69 19.92
C SER A 237 2.03 -9.19 18.50
N THR A 238 1.02 -8.63 17.87
CA THR A 238 1.14 -7.87 16.62
C THR A 238 1.79 -6.51 16.83
N ARG A 239 1.95 -6.09 18.10
CA ARG A 239 2.57 -4.82 18.49
C ARG A 239 3.86 -5.08 19.21
N ASN A 240 4.95 -4.49 18.74
CA ASN A 240 6.29 -4.66 19.33
C ASN A 240 6.61 -3.57 20.34
N LEU A 241 6.17 -2.33 20.10
CA LEU A 241 6.46 -1.16 20.92
C LEU A 241 5.20 -0.32 21.12
N LEU A 242 5.12 0.34 22.29
CA LEU A 242 4.21 1.45 22.54
C LEU A 242 5.04 2.72 22.68
N LEU A 243 4.83 3.66 21.78
CA LEU A 243 5.51 4.95 21.76
C LEU A 243 4.54 6.06 22.17
N LYS A 244 5.08 7.08 22.82
CA LYS A 244 4.39 8.34 23.09
C LYS A 244 5.20 9.47 22.46
N VAL A 245 4.58 10.28 21.61
CA VAL A 245 5.19 11.50 21.08
C VAL A 245 5.34 12.49 22.23
N THR A 246 6.55 13.04 22.39
CA THR A 246 6.88 14.04 23.42
C THR A 246 7.30 15.37 22.82
N ASP A 247 7.58 15.41 21.52
CA ASP A 247 7.94 16.61 20.80
C ASP A 247 6.70 17.48 20.51
N GLN A 248 6.66 18.67 21.09
CA GLN A 248 5.52 19.58 20.93
C GLN A 248 5.36 20.07 19.49
N ARG A 249 6.46 20.25 18.75
CA ARG A 249 6.41 20.66 17.33
C ARG A 249 5.65 19.63 16.49
N LEU A 250 5.89 18.33 16.73
CA LEU A 250 5.18 17.26 16.02
C LEU A 250 3.70 17.23 16.43
N LEU A 251 3.41 17.34 17.74
CA LEU A 251 2.03 17.36 18.21
C LEU A 251 1.24 18.53 17.66
N ASP A 252 1.85 19.73 17.61
CA ASP A 252 1.20 20.94 17.09
C ASP A 252 0.96 20.84 15.57
N ALA A 253 1.87 20.18 14.84
CA ALA A 253 1.76 20.04 13.39
C ALA A 253 0.77 18.95 12.98
N THR A 254 0.78 17.81 13.66
CA THR A 254 0.10 16.57 13.20
C THR A 254 -0.95 16.03 14.15
N GLY A 255 -0.98 16.48 15.41
CA GLY A 255 -1.84 15.91 16.46
C GLY A 255 -1.37 14.55 17.00
N GLY A 256 -0.24 14.02 16.50
CA GLY A 256 0.34 12.72 16.84
C GLY A 256 0.94 12.04 15.61
N ILE A 257 1.08 10.72 15.66
CA ILE A 257 1.46 9.93 14.48
C ILE A 257 0.25 9.83 13.54
N VAL A 258 0.46 10.13 12.26
CA VAL A 258 -0.57 10.14 11.22
C VAL A 258 -0.24 9.12 10.13
N GLN A 259 -1.22 8.79 9.30
CA GLN A 259 -1.01 7.87 8.17
C GLN A 259 0.00 8.44 7.18
N GLY A 260 0.89 7.58 6.69
CA GLY A 260 1.97 7.96 5.77
C GLY A 260 3.28 8.31 6.46
N MET A 261 3.30 8.45 7.79
CA MET A 261 4.52 8.67 8.59
C MET A 261 5.31 7.39 8.80
#